data_34b96fd37e8e262b69e3d011ef4121bd
#
_entry.id   34b96fd37e8e262b69e3d011ef4121bd
#
_cell.length_a   1.000
_cell.length_b   1.000
_cell.length_c   1.000
_cell.angle_alpha   90.00
_cell.angle_beta   90.00
_cell.angle_gamma   90.00
#
_symmetry.space_group_name_H-M   'P 1'
#
loop_
_entity.id
_entity.type
_entity.pdbx_description
1 polymer ?
#
loop_
_entity_poly.entity_id
_entity_poly.type
_entity_poly.pdbx_seq_one_letter_code
_entity_poly.pdbx_strand_id
1 'polypeptide(L)'
;TFDAALYAGTSEQVANWPGVQALLLMHEDVLPVCSPRLLESAAPRGRGRAHQPIAAEALADLRLLQQSTRPYGWRQWFDAMGVDAPHALDGPRYELFSMLAVAATHGMGVALIPPLLIEAELASGELVVACARPLRGERAYYLISPAQAQPPVLAAFARWLQGAAQGVAQGMVQGDAAAS
;
A
#
# COMPACT_ATOMS: atom_id res chain seq x y z
N THR A 1 28.33 -12.12 -5.19
CA THR A 1 28.60 -11.47 -3.89
C THR A 1 27.88 -10.13 -3.91
N PHE A 2 27.08 -9.84 -2.91
CA PHE A 2 26.40 -8.56 -2.72
C PHE A 2 26.62 -8.12 -1.27
N ASP A 3 26.65 -6.81 -1.02
CA ASP A 3 26.81 -6.27 0.33
C ASP A 3 25.48 -6.18 1.07
N ALA A 4 24.42 -5.76 0.36
CA ALA A 4 23.03 -5.77 0.83
C ALA A 4 22.05 -5.71 -0.34
N ALA A 5 20.80 -6.11 -0.11
CA ALA A 5 19.70 -6.00 -1.06
C ALA A 5 18.40 -5.61 -0.36
N LEU A 6 17.58 -4.79 -1.02
CA LEU A 6 16.20 -4.57 -0.61
C LEU A 6 15.32 -5.67 -1.20
N TYR A 7 14.49 -6.26 -0.37
CA TYR A 7 13.61 -7.36 -0.76
C TYR A 7 12.19 -7.14 -0.24
N ALA A 8 11.22 -7.34 -1.11
CA ALA A 8 9.81 -7.33 -0.75
C ALA A 8 9.26 -8.75 -0.78
N GLY A 9 8.89 -9.30 0.36
CA GLY A 9 8.39 -10.66 0.48
C GLY A 9 7.80 -10.97 1.85
N THR A 10 7.44 -12.25 2.05
CA THR A 10 6.90 -12.71 3.34
C THR A 10 8.01 -13.04 4.33
N SER A 11 7.70 -13.01 5.62
CA SER A 11 8.63 -13.42 6.68
C SER A 11 9.12 -14.86 6.51
N GLU A 12 8.25 -15.76 6.03
CA GLU A 12 8.59 -17.16 5.77
C GLU A 12 9.63 -17.29 4.65
N GLN A 13 9.46 -16.54 3.55
CA GLN A 13 10.44 -16.53 2.45
C GLN A 13 11.82 -16.12 2.94
N VAL A 14 11.89 -15.07 3.75
CA VAL A 14 13.14 -14.51 4.26
C VAL A 14 13.79 -15.45 5.29
N ALA A 15 13.00 -16.08 6.17
CA ALA A 15 13.49 -17.00 7.20
C ALA A 15 14.19 -18.24 6.61
N ASN A 16 13.82 -18.64 5.40
CA ASN A 16 14.37 -19.84 4.73
C ASN A 16 15.63 -19.57 3.89
N TRP A 17 16.16 -18.36 3.87
CA TRP A 17 17.37 -18.05 3.11
C TRP A 17 18.65 -18.34 3.89
N PRO A 18 19.48 -19.31 3.45
CA PRO A 18 20.70 -19.66 4.18
C PRO A 18 21.78 -18.58 4.05
N GLY A 19 22.52 -18.34 5.13
CA GLY A 19 23.71 -17.50 5.12
C GLY A 19 23.44 -15.99 5.01
N VAL A 20 22.20 -15.56 5.19
CA VAL A 20 21.82 -14.14 5.22
C VAL A 20 21.12 -13.79 6.52
N GLN A 21 21.14 -12.52 6.85
CA GLN A 21 20.29 -11.93 7.86
C GLN A 21 19.34 -10.94 7.21
N ALA A 22 18.12 -10.87 7.73
CA ALA A 22 17.08 -10.00 7.23
C ALA A 22 16.66 -9.02 8.31
N LEU A 23 16.72 -7.74 7.98
CA LEU A 23 16.24 -6.67 8.82
C LEU A 23 14.90 -6.19 8.28
N LEU A 24 13.83 -6.34 9.06
CA LEU A 24 12.52 -5.79 8.73
C LEU A 24 12.60 -4.27 8.72
N LEU A 25 12.22 -3.65 7.60
CA LEU A 25 12.16 -2.20 7.46
C LEU A 25 10.73 -1.69 7.72
N MET A 26 9.76 -2.24 6.99
CA MET A 26 8.36 -1.84 7.09
C MET A 26 7.44 -2.92 6.52
N HIS A 27 6.20 -2.95 6.99
CA HIS A 27 5.16 -3.76 6.38
C HIS A 27 4.60 -3.11 5.10
N GLU A 28 4.11 -3.93 4.18
CA GLU A 28 3.39 -3.47 3.00
C GLU A 28 1.91 -3.31 3.37
N ASP A 29 1.58 -2.17 4.00
CA ASP A 29 0.19 -1.83 4.28
C ASP A 29 -0.41 -1.17 3.03
N VAL A 30 -1.59 -1.62 2.59
CA VAL A 30 -2.28 -1.08 1.41
C VAL A 30 -3.53 -0.32 1.80
N LEU A 31 -3.87 0.69 1.01
CA LEU A 31 -5.01 1.55 1.23
C LEU A 31 -5.79 1.71 -0.08
N PRO A 32 -7.14 1.66 -0.06
CA PRO A 32 -7.96 2.01 -1.22
C PRO A 32 -7.81 3.48 -1.59
N VAL A 33 -7.39 3.75 -2.83
CA VAL A 33 -7.20 5.11 -3.36
C VAL A 33 -7.82 5.23 -4.75
N CYS A 34 -8.27 6.42 -5.10
CA CYS A 34 -8.82 6.72 -6.43
C CYS A 34 -8.67 8.20 -6.77
N SER A 35 -9.06 8.58 -7.99
CA SER A 35 -9.17 10.00 -8.33
C SER A 35 -10.30 10.68 -7.56
N PRO A 36 -10.16 11.98 -7.22
CA PRO A 36 -11.23 12.76 -6.59
C PRO A 36 -12.58 12.65 -7.30
N ARG A 37 -12.55 12.73 -8.63
CA ARG A 37 -13.77 12.67 -9.46
C ARG A 37 -14.53 11.35 -9.32
N LEU A 38 -13.81 10.24 -9.23
CA LEU A 38 -14.42 8.93 -9.03
C LEU A 38 -15.10 8.86 -7.66
N LEU A 39 -14.43 9.37 -6.62
CA LEU A 39 -14.97 9.38 -5.27
C LEU A 39 -16.23 10.26 -5.17
N GLU A 40 -16.23 11.44 -5.78
CA GLU A 40 -17.40 12.33 -5.84
C GLU A 40 -18.60 11.67 -6.53
N SER A 41 -18.35 10.92 -7.61
CA SER A 41 -19.42 10.21 -8.34
C SER A 41 -20.01 9.03 -7.54
N ALA A 42 -19.23 8.43 -6.67
CA ALA A 42 -19.61 7.30 -5.83
C ALA A 42 -20.23 7.71 -4.49
N ALA A 43 -20.01 8.95 -4.05
CA ALA A 43 -20.55 9.46 -2.79
C ALA A 43 -22.08 9.64 -2.86
N PRO A 44 -22.83 9.32 -1.78
CA PRO A 44 -24.25 9.59 -1.70
C PRO A 44 -24.55 11.09 -1.90
N ARG A 45 -25.48 11.40 -2.82
CA ARG A 45 -25.91 12.79 -3.09
C ARG A 45 -26.37 13.48 -1.80
N GLY A 46 -25.74 14.63 -1.43
CA GLY A 46 -26.15 15.46 -0.32
C GLY A 46 -25.16 15.60 0.83
N ARG A 47 -24.03 14.93 0.82
CA ARG A 47 -22.95 15.18 1.80
C ARG A 47 -21.93 16.14 1.21
N GLY A 48 -22.08 17.41 1.52
CA GLY A 48 -21.31 18.53 0.99
C GLY A 48 -19.87 18.66 1.51
N ARG A 49 -19.10 17.56 1.55
CA ARG A 49 -17.65 17.61 1.77
C ARG A 49 -16.98 16.83 0.65
N ALA A 50 -16.31 17.57 -0.22
CA ALA A 50 -15.43 17.02 -1.24
C ALA A 50 -14.39 16.08 -0.58
N HIS A 51 -14.19 14.92 -1.19
CA HIS A 51 -13.11 13.98 -0.85
C HIS A 51 -13.19 13.26 0.51
N GLN A 52 -14.38 13.09 1.10
CA GLN A 52 -14.50 12.20 2.26
C GLN A 52 -14.46 10.73 1.86
N PRO A 53 -13.66 9.89 2.56
CA PRO A 53 -13.67 8.44 2.35
C PRO A 53 -15.09 7.86 2.47
N ILE A 54 -15.39 6.87 1.62
CA ILE A 54 -16.67 6.16 1.61
C ILE A 54 -16.56 4.84 2.39
N ALA A 55 -17.72 4.26 2.72
CA ALA A 55 -17.78 2.96 3.38
C ALA A 55 -17.24 1.83 2.50
N ALA A 56 -16.75 0.75 3.12
CA ALA A 56 -16.14 -0.37 2.41
C ALA A 56 -17.14 -1.05 1.46
N GLU A 57 -18.39 -1.13 1.84
CA GLU A 57 -19.48 -1.70 1.03
C GLU A 57 -19.68 -0.95 -0.30
N ALA A 58 -19.54 0.37 -0.27
CA ALA A 58 -19.67 1.19 -1.47
C ALA A 58 -18.53 0.97 -2.48
N LEU A 59 -17.38 0.49 -2.05
CA LEU A 59 -16.27 0.13 -2.94
C LEU A 59 -16.57 -1.13 -3.76
N ALA A 60 -17.40 -2.05 -3.25
CA ALA A 60 -17.72 -3.30 -3.94
C ALA A 60 -18.42 -3.09 -5.28
N ASP A 61 -19.12 -1.96 -5.45
CA ASP A 61 -19.85 -1.58 -6.67
C ASP A 61 -18.96 -0.79 -7.66
N LEU A 62 -17.75 -0.45 -7.28
CA LEU A 62 -16.84 0.31 -8.13
C LEU A 62 -15.92 -0.60 -8.94
N ARG A 63 -15.37 -0.08 -10.03
CA ARG A 63 -14.32 -0.78 -10.76
C ARG A 63 -13.05 -0.88 -9.91
N LEU A 64 -12.60 -2.09 -9.63
CA LEU A 64 -11.44 -2.38 -8.81
C LEU A 64 -10.24 -2.70 -9.70
N LEU A 65 -9.16 -1.93 -9.58
CA LEU A 65 -7.93 -2.13 -10.34
C LEU A 65 -7.08 -3.20 -9.63
N GLN A 66 -6.63 -4.20 -10.39
CA GLN A 66 -5.94 -5.37 -9.86
C GLN A 66 -4.42 -5.22 -9.99
N GLN A 67 -3.68 -5.65 -8.98
CA GLN A 67 -2.22 -5.76 -9.04
C GLN A 67 -1.83 -7.21 -9.32
N SER A 68 -1.14 -7.47 -10.43
CA SER A 68 -0.85 -8.84 -10.90
C SER A 68 0.00 -9.65 -9.93
N THR A 69 0.91 -9.00 -9.18
CA THR A 69 1.76 -9.66 -8.18
C THR A 69 1.07 -9.83 -6.82
N ARG A 70 -0.16 -9.30 -6.66
CA ARG A 70 -1.06 -9.47 -5.52
C ARG A 70 -2.45 -9.86 -6.02
N PRO A 71 -2.60 -11.04 -6.64
CA PRO A 71 -3.80 -11.39 -7.40
C PRO A 71 -5.06 -11.47 -6.54
N TYR A 72 -4.92 -11.64 -5.22
CA TYR A 72 -6.04 -11.72 -4.27
C TYR A 72 -6.14 -10.49 -3.36
N GLY A 73 -5.45 -9.39 -3.64
CA GLY A 73 -5.38 -8.22 -2.78
C GLY A 73 -6.75 -7.67 -2.41
N TRP A 74 -7.64 -7.46 -3.39
CA TRP A 74 -8.99 -6.99 -3.13
C TRP A 74 -9.86 -8.00 -2.38
N ARG A 75 -9.73 -9.32 -2.66
CA ARG A 75 -10.44 -10.35 -1.90
C ARG A 75 -10.05 -10.29 -0.44
N GLN A 76 -8.75 -10.29 -0.15
CA GLN A 76 -8.22 -10.20 1.21
C GLN A 76 -8.67 -8.92 1.93
N TRP A 77 -8.72 -7.80 1.19
CA TRP A 77 -9.17 -6.53 1.76
C TRP A 77 -10.66 -6.59 2.14
N PHE A 78 -11.55 -7.04 1.25
CA PHE A 78 -12.98 -7.15 1.54
C PHE A 78 -13.27 -8.17 2.63
N ASP A 79 -12.59 -9.31 2.65
CA ASP A 79 -12.72 -10.32 3.71
C ASP A 79 -12.35 -9.73 5.08
N ALA A 80 -11.26 -8.96 5.16
CA ALA A 80 -10.85 -8.26 6.38
C ALA A 80 -11.83 -7.15 6.81
N MET A 81 -12.55 -6.54 5.85
CA MET A 81 -13.60 -5.55 6.13
C MET A 81 -14.94 -6.18 6.50
N GLY A 82 -15.11 -7.50 6.31
CA GLY A 82 -16.37 -8.20 6.52
C GLY A 82 -17.42 -7.90 5.45
N VAL A 83 -16.98 -7.55 4.23
CA VAL A 83 -17.86 -7.18 3.12
C VAL A 83 -17.88 -8.26 2.05
N ASP A 84 -19.07 -8.70 1.65
CA ASP A 84 -19.25 -9.57 0.49
C ASP A 84 -19.08 -8.77 -0.80
N ALA A 85 -18.08 -9.15 -1.60
CA ALA A 85 -17.76 -8.52 -2.87
C ALA A 85 -17.48 -9.60 -3.93
N PRO A 86 -18.51 -10.17 -4.55
CA PRO A 86 -18.35 -11.29 -5.48
C PRO A 86 -17.48 -10.94 -6.68
N HIS A 87 -17.46 -9.66 -7.10
CA HIS A 87 -16.70 -9.14 -8.23
C HIS A 87 -15.33 -8.54 -7.83
N ALA A 88 -14.83 -8.83 -6.64
CA ALA A 88 -13.58 -8.24 -6.13
C ALA A 88 -12.35 -8.46 -7.02
N LEU A 89 -12.36 -9.48 -7.90
CA LEU A 89 -11.22 -9.86 -8.74
C LEU A 89 -11.43 -9.59 -10.24
N ASP A 90 -12.51 -8.94 -10.63
CA ASP A 90 -12.93 -8.83 -12.04
C ASP A 90 -12.32 -7.63 -12.80
N GLY A 91 -11.59 -6.76 -12.15
CA GLY A 91 -11.06 -5.54 -12.75
C GLY A 91 -9.81 -5.73 -13.62
N PRO A 92 -9.41 -4.67 -14.34
CA PRO A 92 -8.21 -4.68 -15.17
C PRO A 92 -6.95 -4.88 -14.31
N ARG A 93 -5.93 -5.55 -14.88
CA ARG A 93 -4.72 -5.95 -14.17
C ARG A 93 -3.51 -5.14 -14.61
N TYR A 94 -2.68 -4.75 -13.64
CA TYR A 94 -1.45 -4.00 -13.85
C TYR A 94 -0.29 -4.71 -13.13
N GLU A 95 0.89 -4.72 -13.74
CA GLU A 95 2.06 -5.39 -13.19
C GLU A 95 2.78 -4.57 -12.12
N LEU A 96 2.80 -3.24 -12.30
CA LEU A 96 3.53 -2.31 -11.43
C LEU A 96 2.57 -1.42 -10.66
N PHE A 97 2.91 -1.09 -9.41
CA PHE A 97 2.17 -0.11 -8.62
C PHE A 97 2.14 1.28 -9.27
N SER A 98 3.21 1.68 -9.97
CA SER A 98 3.24 2.95 -10.71
C SER A 98 2.20 3.00 -11.83
N MET A 99 2.02 1.91 -12.57
CA MET A 99 0.97 1.82 -13.61
C MET A 99 -0.42 1.83 -12.98
N LEU A 100 -0.58 1.14 -11.86
CA LEU A 100 -1.82 1.11 -11.10
C LEU A 100 -2.19 2.51 -10.57
N ALA A 101 -1.21 3.26 -10.04
CA ALA A 101 -1.38 4.64 -9.60
C ALA A 101 -1.82 5.56 -10.75
N VAL A 102 -1.15 5.50 -11.90
CA VAL A 102 -1.52 6.27 -13.09
C VAL A 102 -2.95 5.95 -13.55
N ALA A 103 -3.35 4.68 -13.58
CA ALA A 103 -4.72 4.30 -13.93
C ALA A 103 -5.74 4.87 -12.93
N ALA A 104 -5.43 4.86 -11.65
CA ALA A 104 -6.29 5.41 -10.59
C ALA A 104 -6.41 6.94 -10.69
N THR A 105 -5.31 7.69 -10.95
CA THR A 105 -5.36 9.16 -11.15
C THR A 105 -6.23 9.54 -12.33
N HIS A 106 -6.25 8.72 -13.39
CA HIS A 106 -7.13 8.93 -14.56
C HIS A 106 -8.57 8.47 -14.35
N GLY A 107 -8.95 8.07 -13.14
CA GLY A 107 -10.33 7.70 -12.81
C GLY A 107 -10.77 6.35 -13.36
N MET A 108 -9.83 5.47 -13.72
CA MET A 108 -10.15 4.16 -14.29
C MET A 108 -10.74 3.18 -13.25
N GLY A 109 -10.58 3.47 -11.96
CA GLY A 109 -11.10 2.67 -10.86
C GLY A 109 -10.42 2.98 -9.53
N VAL A 110 -10.73 2.16 -8.54
CA VAL A 110 -10.10 2.19 -7.20
C VAL A 110 -8.95 1.21 -7.16
N ALA A 111 -7.82 1.61 -6.58
CA ALA A 111 -6.62 0.79 -6.45
C ALA A 111 -6.26 0.55 -4.99
N LEU A 112 -5.69 -0.62 -4.69
CA LEU A 112 -5.02 -0.90 -3.41
C LEU A 112 -3.52 -0.63 -3.59
N ILE A 113 -3.01 0.44 -2.98
CA ILE A 113 -1.62 0.85 -3.12
C ILE A 113 -1.04 1.17 -1.74
N PRO A 114 0.21 0.79 -1.46
CA PRO A 114 0.93 1.28 -0.29
C PRO A 114 1.08 2.81 -0.37
N PRO A 115 0.62 3.59 0.62
CA PRO A 115 0.68 5.07 0.58
C PRO A 115 2.07 5.63 0.34
N LEU A 116 3.10 4.96 0.85
CA LEU A 116 4.52 5.31 0.60
C LEU A 116 4.85 5.47 -0.89
N LEU A 117 4.23 4.69 -1.76
CA LEU A 117 4.51 4.70 -3.20
C LEU A 117 3.79 5.81 -3.97
N ILE A 118 2.89 6.53 -3.31
CA ILE A 118 2.01 7.56 -3.90
C ILE A 118 1.92 8.82 -3.03
N GLU A 119 2.97 9.12 -2.25
CA GLU A 119 2.99 10.31 -1.38
C GLU A 119 2.79 11.61 -2.15
N ALA A 120 3.40 11.72 -3.35
CA ALA A 120 3.28 12.91 -4.19
C ALA A 120 1.85 13.09 -4.71
N GLU A 121 1.22 12.02 -5.18
CA GLU A 121 -0.16 12.04 -5.70
C GLU A 121 -1.18 12.32 -4.60
N LEU A 122 -0.96 11.82 -3.39
CA LEU A 122 -1.80 12.15 -2.22
C LEU A 122 -1.61 13.61 -1.80
N ALA A 123 -0.36 14.10 -1.77
CA ALA A 123 -0.06 15.48 -1.39
C ALA A 123 -0.58 16.50 -2.42
N SER A 124 -0.53 16.18 -3.71
CA SER A 124 -1.07 17.02 -4.80
C SER A 124 -2.59 16.94 -4.91
N GLY A 125 -3.23 15.91 -4.33
CA GLY A 125 -4.65 15.64 -4.47
C GLY A 125 -5.04 14.98 -5.80
N GLU A 126 -4.09 14.50 -6.58
CA GLU A 126 -4.36 13.69 -7.78
C GLU A 126 -4.97 12.34 -7.42
N LEU A 127 -4.56 11.78 -6.27
CA LEU A 127 -5.20 10.65 -5.61
C LEU A 127 -5.74 11.07 -4.25
N VAL A 128 -6.85 10.46 -3.88
CA VAL A 128 -7.46 10.61 -2.55
C VAL A 128 -7.75 9.23 -1.96
N VAL A 129 -7.82 9.17 -0.64
CA VAL A 129 -8.19 7.95 0.08
C VAL A 129 -9.67 7.66 -0.17
N ALA A 130 -9.96 6.55 -0.83
CA ALA A 130 -11.34 6.13 -1.12
C ALA A 130 -12.03 5.54 0.11
N CYS A 131 -11.30 4.78 0.93
CA CYS A 131 -11.75 4.28 2.22
C CYS A 131 -10.59 4.28 3.21
N ALA A 132 -10.77 4.90 4.38
CA ALA A 132 -9.74 5.05 5.40
C ALA A 132 -9.56 3.78 6.27
N ARG A 133 -9.51 2.62 5.63
CA ARG A 133 -9.31 1.31 6.28
C ARG A 133 -8.14 0.58 5.63
N PRO A 134 -6.92 0.76 6.13
CA PRO A 134 -5.75 0.07 5.62
C PRO A 134 -5.81 -1.43 5.93
N LEU A 135 -5.20 -2.24 5.05
CA LEU A 135 -4.96 -3.66 5.29
C LEU A 135 -3.46 -3.90 5.36
N ARG A 136 -3.01 -4.50 6.44
CA ARG A 136 -1.64 -5.02 6.54
C ARG A 136 -1.54 -6.30 5.74
N GLY A 137 -0.70 -6.28 4.69
CA GLY A 137 -0.40 -7.45 3.89
C GLY A 137 0.55 -8.42 4.60
N GLU A 138 0.67 -9.64 4.07
CA GLU A 138 1.65 -10.64 4.52
C GLU A 138 3.08 -10.28 4.11
N ARG A 139 3.22 -9.37 3.14
CA ARG A 139 4.52 -8.92 2.61
C ARG A 139 5.04 -7.74 3.41
N ALA A 140 6.37 -7.68 3.47
CA ALA A 140 7.09 -6.59 4.09
C ALA A 140 8.36 -6.29 3.29
N TYR A 141 8.97 -5.15 3.56
CA TYR A 141 10.25 -4.77 2.97
C TYR A 141 11.37 -5.07 3.95
N TYR A 142 12.39 -5.76 3.47
CA TYR A 142 13.55 -6.19 4.24
C TYR A 142 14.84 -5.67 3.63
N LEU A 143 15.80 -5.33 4.47
CA LEU A 143 17.19 -5.24 4.08
C LEU A 143 17.84 -6.60 4.33
N ILE A 144 18.28 -7.24 3.27
CA ILE A 144 18.96 -8.53 3.29
C ILE A 144 20.46 -8.30 3.18
N SER A 145 21.24 -8.90 4.05
CA SER A 145 22.70 -8.86 4.00
C SER A 145 23.31 -10.20 4.39
N PRO A 146 24.55 -10.50 3.95
CA PRO A 146 25.27 -11.69 4.41
C PRO A 146 25.36 -11.75 5.95
N ALA A 147 25.19 -12.95 6.52
CA ALA A 147 25.25 -13.14 7.98
C ALA A 147 26.65 -12.94 8.56
N GLN A 148 27.68 -13.00 7.70
CA GLN A 148 29.08 -12.82 8.10
C GLN A 148 29.49 -11.35 8.01
N ALA A 149 30.29 -10.89 8.99
CA ALA A 149 30.93 -9.59 9.16
C ALA A 149 30.40 -8.44 8.29
N GLN A 150 29.53 -7.63 8.84
CA GLN A 150 29.02 -6.45 8.16
C GLN A 150 30.02 -5.30 8.23
N PRO A 151 30.30 -4.63 7.10
CA PRO A 151 31.06 -3.38 7.15
C PRO A 151 30.34 -2.33 8.02
N PRO A 152 31.07 -1.49 8.78
CA PRO A 152 30.44 -0.43 9.60
C PRO A 152 29.53 0.51 8.81
N VAL A 153 29.86 0.74 7.54
CA VAL A 153 29.03 1.54 6.61
C VAL A 153 27.66 0.91 6.39
N LEU A 154 27.58 -0.41 6.28
CA LEU A 154 26.30 -1.11 6.11
C LEU A 154 25.43 -1.00 7.36
N ALA A 155 26.02 -1.09 8.54
CA ALA A 155 25.30 -0.90 9.80
C ALA A 155 24.78 0.54 9.95
N ALA A 156 25.53 1.54 9.51
CA ALA A 156 25.09 2.94 9.48
C ALA A 156 23.92 3.14 8.48
N PHE A 157 24.04 2.57 7.29
CA PHE A 157 23.01 2.60 6.26
C PHE A 157 21.72 1.91 6.73
N ALA A 158 21.82 0.74 7.35
CA ALA A 158 20.68 0.01 7.89
C ALA A 158 19.91 0.83 8.95
N ARG A 159 20.62 1.50 9.86
CA ARG A 159 20.00 2.38 10.87
C ARG A 159 19.32 3.59 10.24
N TRP A 160 19.95 4.22 9.25
CA TRP A 160 19.34 5.32 8.52
C TRP A 160 18.07 4.89 7.81
N LEU A 161 18.11 3.75 7.13
CA LEU A 161 16.97 3.21 6.38
C LEU A 161 15.80 2.82 7.31
N GLN A 162 16.09 2.24 8.49
CA GLN A 162 15.07 2.00 9.52
C GLN A 162 14.43 3.30 10.02
N GLY A 163 15.24 4.32 10.28
CA GLY A 163 14.74 5.63 10.70
C GLY A 163 13.84 6.27 9.63
N ALA A 164 14.23 6.19 8.37
CA ALA A 164 13.42 6.68 7.25
C ALA A 164 12.09 5.92 7.14
N ALA A 165 12.13 4.59 7.23
CA ALA A 165 10.91 3.75 7.18
C ALA A 165 9.95 4.03 8.35
N GLN A 166 10.46 4.25 9.55
CA GLN A 166 9.65 4.62 10.73
C GLN A 166 9.03 6.01 10.60
N GLY A 167 9.76 6.97 10.03
CA GLY A 167 9.24 8.32 9.77
C GLY A 167 8.03 8.30 8.83
N VAL A 168 8.09 7.49 7.79
CA VAL A 168 6.96 7.28 6.87
C VAL A 168 5.76 6.64 7.58
N ALA A 169 5.97 5.61 8.38
CA ALA A 169 4.90 4.95 9.13
C ALA A 169 4.21 5.88 10.14
N GLN A 170 4.97 6.78 10.79
CA GLN A 170 4.42 7.75 11.74
C GLN A 170 3.66 8.89 11.05
N GLY A 171 4.10 9.34 9.89
CA GLY A 171 3.41 10.35 9.08
C GLY A 171 2.00 9.90 8.66
N MET A 172 1.82 8.61 8.40
CA MET A 172 0.51 8.01 8.08
C MET A 172 -0.47 8.03 9.26
N VAL A 173 0.03 7.82 10.49
CA VAL A 173 -0.81 7.79 11.70
C VAL A 173 -1.23 9.20 12.15
N GLN A 174 -0.41 10.22 11.91
CA GLN A 174 -0.71 11.60 12.31
C GLN A 174 -1.65 12.33 11.34
N GLY A 175 -1.72 11.92 10.08
CA GLY A 175 -2.69 12.44 9.11
C GLY A 175 -4.15 12.13 9.50
N ASP A 176 -4.36 11.05 10.24
CA ASP A 176 -5.69 10.60 10.69
C ASP A 176 -6.18 11.34 11.96
N ALA A 177 -5.26 11.86 12.78
CA ALA A 177 -5.60 12.56 14.02
C ALA A 177 -5.94 14.06 13.84
N ALA A 178 -5.64 14.65 12.68
CA ALA A 178 -5.94 16.04 12.37
C ALA A 178 -7.29 16.23 11.65
N ALA A 179 -8.00 15.14 11.37
CA ALA A 179 -9.29 15.13 10.67
C ALA A 179 -10.49 14.78 11.57
N SER A 180 -10.30 14.78 12.92
CA SER A 180 -11.38 14.54 13.89
C SER A 180 -11.93 15.83 14.47
#